data_53a05529d12eb412c6545d2b026d7733
#
_entry.id   53a05529d12eb412c6545d2b026d7733
#
_cell.length_a   1.000
_cell.length_b   1.000
_cell.length_c   1.000
_cell.angle_alpha   90.00
_cell.angle_beta   90.00
_cell.angle_gamma   90.00
#
_symmetry.space_group_name_H-M   'P 1'
#
loop_
_entity.id
_entity.type
_entity.pdbx_description
1 polymer ?
#
loop_
_entity_poly.entity_id
_entity_poly.type
_entity_poly.pdbx_seq_one_letter_code
_entity_poly.pdbx_strand_id
1 'polypeptide(L)'
;MLPIRDINPTRVRPVITLLLIAACAFVWFFLQNHATVDEEIAFLYETAAIGCEITTGEPLSVVEVTRQVCLSEPGGELLFPEKSPWMAILFSMFLHGSLGHLLFNMWSLWIFGNNVEEAFGVVGYLFLYLIGGVVATLAFVWMNPESTVPLVGASGAIAAVLGAYAVLFPAHRVLTLVGWFLLPLPAVLFLAIWFIGQFGLLGTDVAWEAHVGGFIFGLV
;
A
#
# COMPACT_ATOMS: atom_id res chain seq x y z
N MET A 1 5.75 -12.03 13.38
CA MET A 1 6.70 -11.07 13.97
C MET A 1 6.10 -9.69 13.88
N LEU A 2 6.07 -8.92 14.99
CA LEU A 2 5.49 -7.58 15.03
C LEU A 2 6.59 -6.57 15.39
N PRO A 3 6.91 -5.58 14.54
CA PRO A 3 7.84 -4.52 14.89
C PRO A 3 7.17 -3.60 15.91
N ILE A 4 7.85 -3.34 17.03
CA ILE A 4 7.34 -2.48 18.09
C ILE A 4 7.88 -1.06 17.94
N ARG A 5 9.16 -0.93 17.68
CA ARG A 5 9.82 0.35 17.41
C ARG A 5 11.18 0.15 16.75
N ASP A 6 11.59 1.13 16.00
CA ASP A 6 12.99 1.32 15.62
C ASP A 6 13.79 1.89 16.82
N ILE A 7 15.03 1.41 17.01
CA ILE A 7 15.93 1.90 18.05
C ILE A 7 16.87 2.98 17.48
N ASN A 8 16.56 3.51 16.34
CA ASN A 8 17.36 4.50 15.61
C ASN A 8 16.77 5.91 15.79
N PRO A 9 17.37 6.77 16.65
CA PRO A 9 16.82 8.09 16.92
C PRO A 9 16.98 9.02 15.72
N THR A 10 15.92 9.72 15.37
CA THR A 10 15.92 10.81 14.38
C THR A 10 16.21 12.15 15.03
N ARG A 11 16.82 13.07 14.27
CA ARG A 11 17.16 14.43 14.70
C ARG A 11 16.14 15.48 14.24
N VAL A 12 15.40 15.14 13.17
CA VAL A 12 14.39 16.03 12.59
C VAL A 12 12.98 15.49 12.82
N ARG A 13 11.98 16.37 12.80
CA ARG A 13 10.58 15.97 12.89
C ARG A 13 10.14 15.36 11.57
N PRO A 14 9.52 14.18 11.55
CA PRO A 14 9.07 13.51 10.33
C PRO A 14 7.74 14.10 9.83
N VAL A 15 7.80 15.25 9.18
CA VAL A 15 6.62 16.04 8.79
C VAL A 15 5.79 15.32 7.73
N ILE A 16 6.43 14.77 6.69
CA ILE A 16 5.72 14.07 5.61
C ILE A 16 5.15 12.75 6.11
N THR A 17 5.88 12.00 6.91
CA THR A 17 5.38 10.77 7.55
C THR A 17 4.09 11.06 8.33
N LEU A 18 4.08 12.13 9.15
CA LEU A 18 2.89 12.54 9.90
C LEU A 18 1.75 12.99 8.99
N LEU A 19 2.04 13.74 7.93
CA LEU A 19 1.03 14.19 6.97
C LEU A 19 0.42 13.01 6.21
N LEU A 20 1.20 12.01 5.81
CA LEU A 20 0.71 10.80 5.14
C LEU A 20 -0.18 9.98 6.09
N ILE A 21 0.24 9.81 7.35
CA ILE A 21 -0.58 9.15 8.39
C ILE A 21 -1.90 9.91 8.57
N ALA A 22 -1.84 11.23 8.71
CA ALA A 22 -3.04 12.06 8.86
C ALA A 22 -3.95 12.01 7.63
N ALA A 23 -3.39 11.99 6.41
CA ALA A 23 -4.15 11.88 5.17
C ALA A 23 -4.88 10.52 5.07
N CYS A 24 -4.19 9.40 5.34
CA CYS A 24 -4.84 8.08 5.36
C CYS A 24 -5.94 7.99 6.43
N ALA A 25 -5.68 8.51 7.64
CA ALA A 25 -6.68 8.56 8.69
C ALA A 25 -7.88 9.45 8.30
N PHE A 26 -7.62 10.62 7.69
CA PHE A 26 -8.68 11.51 7.20
C PHE A 26 -9.55 10.83 6.15
N VAL A 27 -8.93 10.18 5.16
CA VAL A 27 -9.66 9.43 4.12
C VAL A 27 -10.52 8.36 4.75
N TRP A 28 -9.98 7.56 5.66
CA TRP A 28 -10.71 6.48 6.34
C TRP A 28 -11.91 6.99 7.13
N PHE A 29 -11.72 8.00 7.98
CA PHE A 29 -12.78 8.44 8.91
C PHE A 29 -13.80 9.41 8.31
N PHE A 30 -13.45 10.12 7.23
CA PHE A 30 -14.28 11.22 6.71
C PHE A 30 -14.69 11.06 5.25
N LEU A 31 -13.98 10.25 4.45
CA LEU A 31 -14.28 10.09 3.02
C LEU A 31 -14.79 8.69 2.68
N GLN A 32 -14.15 7.62 3.21
CA GLN A 32 -14.65 6.27 2.99
C GLN A 32 -16.01 6.10 3.68
N ASN A 33 -17.00 5.61 2.92
CA ASN A 33 -18.33 5.35 3.47
C ASN A 33 -18.35 3.96 4.11
N HIS A 34 -18.70 3.92 5.39
CA HIS A 34 -18.79 2.69 6.17
C HIS A 34 -20.23 2.47 6.71
N ALA A 35 -21.23 3.18 6.16
CA ALA A 35 -22.60 3.10 6.66
C ALA A 35 -23.23 1.72 6.41
N THR A 36 -22.97 1.16 5.22
CA THR A 36 -23.32 -0.21 4.87
C THR A 36 -22.18 -0.88 4.10
N VAL A 37 -22.16 -2.23 4.07
CA VAL A 37 -21.16 -2.99 3.30
C VAL A 37 -21.26 -2.67 1.80
N ASP A 38 -22.48 -2.53 1.27
CA ASP A 38 -22.69 -2.25 -0.15
C ASP A 38 -22.16 -0.86 -0.54
N GLU A 39 -22.36 0.15 0.32
CA GLU A 39 -21.87 1.51 0.10
C GLU A 39 -20.33 1.57 0.20
N GLU A 40 -19.75 0.82 1.14
CA GLU A 40 -18.30 0.71 1.24
C GLU A 40 -17.70 0.07 0.00
N ILE A 41 -18.27 -1.05 -0.47
CA ILE A 41 -17.84 -1.71 -1.70
C ILE A 41 -17.99 -0.79 -2.90
N ALA A 42 -19.14 -0.11 -3.06
CA ALA A 42 -19.37 0.82 -4.16
C ALA A 42 -18.32 1.94 -4.16
N PHE A 43 -18.02 2.54 -3.01
CA PHE A 43 -16.99 3.57 -2.87
C PHE A 43 -15.59 3.05 -3.30
N LEU A 44 -15.23 1.82 -2.94
CA LEU A 44 -13.96 1.24 -3.36
C LEU A 44 -13.91 1.00 -4.87
N TYR A 45 -15.01 0.53 -5.49
CA TYR A 45 -15.09 0.40 -6.94
C TYR A 45 -15.02 1.73 -7.66
N GLU A 46 -15.58 2.80 -7.10
CA GLU A 46 -15.52 4.16 -7.66
C GLU A 46 -14.11 4.76 -7.58
N THR A 47 -13.37 4.51 -6.51
CA THR A 47 -12.16 5.30 -6.20
C THR A 47 -10.85 4.53 -6.29
N ALA A 48 -10.86 3.21 -6.11
CA ALA A 48 -9.64 2.40 -6.06
C ALA A 48 -9.16 1.96 -7.44
N ALA A 49 -7.85 1.68 -7.56
CA ALA A 49 -7.24 1.09 -8.74
C ALA A 49 -7.73 -0.35 -8.95
N ILE A 50 -8.03 -0.71 -10.19
CA ILE A 50 -8.47 -2.04 -10.58
C ILE A 50 -7.64 -2.48 -11.79
N GLY A 51 -7.10 -3.71 -11.74
CA GLY A 51 -6.20 -4.22 -12.77
C GLY A 51 -6.78 -4.15 -14.17
N CYS A 52 -8.01 -4.62 -14.35
CA CYS A 52 -8.73 -4.58 -15.63
C CYS A 52 -8.89 -3.16 -16.17
N GLU A 53 -9.33 -2.21 -15.34
CA GLU A 53 -9.51 -0.79 -15.75
C GLU A 53 -8.21 -0.12 -16.18
N ILE A 54 -7.10 -0.42 -15.52
CA ILE A 54 -5.79 0.13 -15.87
C ILE A 54 -5.29 -0.50 -17.17
N THR A 55 -5.57 -1.78 -17.39
CA THR A 55 -5.14 -2.51 -18.59
C THR A 55 -5.95 -2.11 -19.83
N THR A 56 -7.26 -1.94 -19.70
CA THR A 56 -8.15 -1.54 -20.80
C THR A 56 -8.19 -0.03 -21.02
N GLY A 57 -7.93 0.77 -19.96
CA GLY A 57 -8.06 2.22 -19.95
C GLY A 57 -9.50 2.70 -19.69
N GLU A 58 -10.46 1.79 -19.49
CA GLU A 58 -11.88 2.05 -19.32
C GLU A 58 -12.39 1.59 -17.95
N PRO A 59 -13.36 2.30 -17.32
CA PRO A 59 -14.03 1.85 -16.12
C PRO A 59 -14.78 0.53 -16.34
N LEU A 60 -14.91 -0.29 -15.28
CA LEU A 60 -15.65 -1.55 -15.34
C LEU A 60 -17.16 -1.31 -15.58
N SER A 61 -17.74 -2.21 -16.37
CA SER A 61 -19.19 -2.33 -16.52
C SER A 61 -19.81 -3.15 -15.37
N VAL A 62 -21.12 -3.00 -15.19
CA VAL A 62 -21.92 -3.81 -14.23
C VAL A 62 -21.76 -5.31 -14.50
N VAL A 63 -21.63 -5.72 -15.77
CA VAL A 63 -21.46 -7.11 -16.18
C VAL A 63 -20.10 -7.67 -15.71
N GLU A 64 -19.03 -6.89 -15.87
CA GLU A 64 -17.67 -7.29 -15.48
C GLU A 64 -17.56 -7.48 -13.97
N VAL A 65 -18.11 -6.55 -13.20
CA VAL A 65 -18.13 -6.66 -11.73
C VAL A 65 -18.95 -7.85 -11.27
N THR A 66 -20.16 -8.04 -11.84
CA THR A 66 -21.05 -9.14 -11.43
C THR A 66 -20.50 -10.51 -11.78
N ARG A 67 -19.85 -10.65 -12.93
CA ARG A 67 -19.28 -11.91 -13.42
C ARG A 67 -17.82 -12.12 -13.04
N GLN A 68 -17.18 -11.12 -12.46
CA GLN A 68 -15.75 -11.09 -12.15
C GLN A 68 -14.88 -11.44 -13.38
N VAL A 69 -15.20 -10.83 -14.52
CA VAL A 69 -14.50 -11.04 -15.79
C VAL A 69 -14.06 -9.71 -16.36
N CYS A 70 -12.84 -9.63 -16.85
CA CYS A 70 -12.32 -8.49 -17.58
C CYS A 70 -12.62 -8.65 -19.08
N LEU A 71 -13.24 -7.65 -19.70
CA LEU A 71 -13.56 -7.65 -21.12
C LEU A 71 -12.68 -6.61 -21.82
N SER A 72 -12.32 -6.88 -23.09
CA SER A 72 -11.54 -5.94 -23.92
C SER A 72 -12.33 -4.66 -24.27
N GLU A 73 -13.64 -4.76 -24.28
CA GLU A 73 -14.57 -3.65 -24.41
C GLU A 73 -15.68 -3.78 -23.37
N PRO A 74 -16.15 -2.69 -22.74
CA PRO A 74 -17.18 -2.77 -21.70
C PRO A 74 -18.44 -3.51 -22.17
N GLY A 75 -18.85 -4.50 -21.43
CA GLY A 75 -19.98 -5.37 -21.78
C GLY A 75 -21.35 -4.81 -21.41
N GLY A 76 -21.58 -3.49 -21.52
CA GLY A 76 -22.86 -2.85 -21.17
C GLY A 76 -22.68 -1.52 -20.44
N GLU A 77 -23.61 -1.21 -19.52
CA GLU A 77 -23.56 0.03 -18.73
C GLU A 77 -22.33 0.04 -17.79
N LEU A 78 -21.57 1.13 -17.84
CA LEU A 78 -20.44 1.35 -16.94
C LEU A 78 -20.92 1.58 -15.52
N LEU A 79 -20.24 0.99 -14.54
CA LEU A 79 -20.61 1.14 -13.13
C LEU A 79 -20.36 2.57 -12.63
N PHE A 80 -19.21 3.16 -12.99
CA PHE A 80 -18.81 4.53 -12.66
C PHE A 80 -18.19 5.21 -13.89
N PRO A 81 -19.01 5.77 -14.81
CA PRO A 81 -18.53 6.31 -16.09
C PRO A 81 -17.52 7.46 -15.98
N GLU A 82 -17.59 8.23 -14.90
CA GLU A 82 -16.71 9.38 -14.66
C GLU A 82 -15.39 9.01 -13.98
N LYS A 83 -15.20 7.73 -13.60
CA LYS A 83 -13.97 7.27 -12.95
C LYS A 83 -12.77 7.36 -13.89
N SER A 84 -11.67 7.90 -13.39
CA SER A 84 -10.39 7.85 -14.08
C SER A 84 -9.53 6.70 -13.55
N PRO A 85 -9.28 5.60 -14.31
CA PRO A 85 -8.46 4.48 -13.88
C PRO A 85 -7.05 4.90 -13.45
N TRP A 86 -6.48 5.91 -14.12
CA TRP A 86 -5.13 6.40 -13.82
C TRP A 86 -5.05 7.22 -12.52
N MET A 87 -6.07 8.03 -12.22
CA MET A 87 -6.14 8.75 -10.96
C MET A 87 -6.40 7.82 -9.79
N ALA A 88 -7.13 6.73 -10.01
CA ALA A 88 -7.40 5.71 -9.03
C ALA A 88 -6.11 5.07 -8.45
N ILE A 89 -5.02 5.02 -9.24
CA ILE A 89 -3.70 4.57 -8.74
C ILE A 89 -3.23 5.42 -7.55
N LEU A 90 -3.40 6.75 -7.62
CA LEU A 90 -3.00 7.65 -6.54
C LEU A 90 -3.95 7.55 -5.35
N PHE A 91 -5.25 7.48 -5.60
CA PHE A 91 -6.25 7.38 -4.52
C PHE A 91 -6.11 6.08 -3.73
N SER A 92 -5.83 4.96 -4.40
CA SER A 92 -5.63 3.65 -3.76
C SER A 92 -4.63 3.64 -2.62
N MET A 93 -3.59 4.48 -2.69
CA MET A 93 -2.57 4.59 -1.65
C MET A 93 -3.08 5.17 -0.33
N PHE A 94 -4.30 5.75 -0.32
CA PHE A 94 -4.91 6.35 0.87
C PHE A 94 -6.14 5.59 1.35
N LEU A 95 -6.65 4.64 0.55
CA LEU A 95 -7.81 3.81 0.88
C LEU A 95 -7.40 2.59 1.70
N HIS A 96 -8.30 2.07 2.53
CA HIS A 96 -8.04 0.89 3.34
C HIS A 96 -9.28 -0.01 3.40
N GLY A 97 -9.10 -1.31 3.35
CA GLY A 97 -10.19 -2.29 3.38
C GLY A 97 -10.66 -2.66 4.81
N SER A 98 -9.97 -2.21 5.85
CA SER A 98 -10.38 -2.40 7.25
C SER A 98 -9.62 -1.47 8.18
N LEU A 99 -10.17 -1.23 9.38
CA LEU A 99 -9.48 -0.48 10.43
C LEU A 99 -8.15 -1.13 10.82
N GLY A 100 -8.11 -2.47 10.88
CA GLY A 100 -6.87 -3.21 11.15
C GLY A 100 -5.81 -2.98 10.08
N HIS A 101 -6.22 -2.95 8.81
CA HIS A 101 -5.34 -2.64 7.67
C HIS A 101 -4.78 -1.22 7.77
N LEU A 102 -5.62 -0.22 8.04
CA LEU A 102 -5.18 1.16 8.29
C LEU A 102 -4.16 1.23 9.44
N LEU A 103 -4.51 0.68 10.61
CA LEU A 103 -3.66 0.76 11.79
C LEU A 103 -2.28 0.12 11.55
N PHE A 104 -2.23 -1.03 10.86
CA PHE A 104 -0.97 -1.71 10.56
C PHE A 104 -0.09 -0.93 9.58
N ASN A 105 -0.71 -0.31 8.58
CA ASN A 105 -0.01 0.58 7.64
C ASN A 105 0.55 1.82 8.35
N MET A 106 -0.26 2.50 9.14
CA MET A 106 0.18 3.70 9.86
C MET A 106 1.26 3.38 10.90
N TRP A 107 1.14 2.24 11.57
CA TRP A 107 2.15 1.75 12.49
C TRP A 107 3.49 1.48 11.78
N SER A 108 3.46 0.81 10.64
CA SER A 108 4.66 0.54 9.84
C SER A 108 5.30 1.85 9.34
N LEU A 109 4.49 2.76 8.83
CA LEU A 109 4.95 4.05 8.35
C LEU A 109 5.57 4.91 9.49
N TRP A 110 4.99 4.86 10.69
CA TRP A 110 5.53 5.52 11.87
C TRP A 110 6.90 4.99 12.29
N ILE A 111 7.08 3.66 12.24
CA ILE A 111 8.34 3.03 12.68
C ILE A 111 9.48 3.28 11.70
N PHE A 112 9.23 3.19 10.39
CA PHE A 112 10.29 3.19 9.38
C PHE A 112 10.39 4.51 8.60
N GLY A 113 9.27 5.22 8.46
CA GLY A 113 9.18 6.42 7.63
C GLY A 113 10.04 7.57 8.14
N ASN A 114 10.09 7.79 9.45
CA ASN A 114 10.84 8.89 10.07
C ASN A 114 12.33 8.90 9.71
N ASN A 115 12.97 7.73 9.73
CA ASN A 115 14.39 7.60 9.41
C ASN A 115 14.66 7.77 7.92
N VAL A 116 13.78 7.24 7.07
CA VAL A 116 13.88 7.38 5.62
C VAL A 116 13.62 8.85 5.22
N GLU A 117 12.63 9.51 5.83
CA GLU A 117 12.39 10.94 5.62
C GLU A 117 13.59 11.81 6.03
N GLU A 118 14.26 11.51 7.16
CA GLU A 118 15.47 12.20 7.55
C GLU A 118 16.60 12.04 6.52
N ALA A 119 16.75 10.85 5.94
CA ALA A 119 17.79 10.55 4.97
C ALA A 119 17.54 11.17 3.59
N PHE A 120 16.31 11.13 3.08
CA PHE A 120 15.93 11.63 1.76
C PHE A 120 15.56 13.12 1.77
N GLY A 121 15.25 13.68 2.96
CA GLY A 121 14.59 14.97 3.10
C GLY A 121 13.13 14.94 2.65
N VAL A 122 12.40 16.01 2.96
CA VAL A 122 10.94 16.14 2.74
C VAL A 122 10.52 15.81 1.30
N VAL A 123 11.21 16.40 0.32
CA VAL A 123 10.84 16.24 -1.10
C VAL A 123 11.17 14.84 -1.62
N GLY A 124 12.38 14.34 -1.34
CA GLY A 124 12.81 13.01 -1.77
C GLY A 124 11.96 11.90 -1.18
N TYR A 125 11.61 12.03 0.10
CA TYR A 125 10.74 11.06 0.78
C TYR A 125 9.32 11.03 0.20
N LEU A 126 8.74 12.20 -0.09
CA LEU A 126 7.42 12.28 -0.73
C LEU A 126 7.44 11.63 -2.11
N PHE A 127 8.48 11.86 -2.92
CA PHE A 127 8.65 11.19 -4.21
C PHE A 127 8.83 9.69 -4.06
N LEU A 128 9.64 9.23 -3.10
CA LEU A 128 9.81 7.81 -2.81
C LEU A 128 8.46 7.14 -2.51
N TYR A 129 7.64 7.76 -1.67
CA TYR A 129 6.33 7.23 -1.30
C TYR A 129 5.37 7.20 -2.50
N LEU A 130 5.21 8.32 -3.22
CA LEU A 130 4.25 8.42 -4.32
C LEU A 130 4.67 7.56 -5.52
N ILE A 131 5.92 7.64 -5.96
CA ILE A 131 6.41 6.84 -7.10
C ILE A 131 6.46 5.36 -6.71
N GLY A 132 6.90 5.05 -5.50
CA GLY A 132 6.91 3.69 -4.97
C GLY A 132 5.51 3.06 -4.96
N GLY A 133 4.49 3.83 -4.57
CA GLY A 133 3.10 3.38 -4.62
C GLY A 133 2.58 3.15 -6.05
N VAL A 134 2.93 4.04 -6.99
CA VAL A 134 2.62 3.84 -8.42
C VAL A 134 3.28 2.58 -8.96
N VAL A 135 4.59 2.39 -8.70
CA VAL A 135 5.33 1.20 -9.13
C VAL A 135 4.75 -0.08 -8.51
N ALA A 136 4.36 -0.03 -7.24
CA ALA A 136 3.70 -1.13 -6.55
C ALA A 136 2.37 -1.51 -7.21
N THR A 137 1.53 -0.52 -7.51
CA THR A 137 0.25 -0.75 -8.22
C THR A 137 0.48 -1.32 -9.61
N LEU A 138 1.45 -0.79 -10.36
CA LEU A 138 1.77 -1.29 -11.70
C LEU A 138 2.34 -2.72 -11.66
N ALA A 139 3.11 -3.08 -10.63
CA ALA A 139 3.58 -4.45 -10.42
C ALA A 139 2.41 -5.42 -10.18
N PHE A 140 1.41 -5.01 -9.38
CA PHE A 140 0.18 -5.78 -9.20
C PHE A 140 -0.58 -5.95 -10.53
N VAL A 141 -0.81 -4.86 -11.26
CA VAL A 141 -1.53 -4.89 -12.55
C VAL A 141 -0.81 -5.77 -13.56
N TRP A 142 0.51 -5.72 -13.63
CA TRP A 142 1.30 -6.55 -14.55
C TRP A 142 1.10 -8.05 -14.28
N MET A 143 0.97 -8.45 -13.02
CA MET A 143 0.75 -9.85 -12.66
C MET A 143 -0.74 -10.25 -12.67
N ASN A 144 -1.64 -9.28 -12.51
CA ASN A 144 -3.09 -9.48 -12.43
C ASN A 144 -3.84 -8.52 -13.38
N PRO A 145 -3.54 -8.54 -14.70
CA PRO A 145 -4.11 -7.58 -15.66
C PRO A 145 -5.63 -7.68 -15.81
N GLU A 146 -6.20 -8.85 -15.50
CA GLU A 146 -7.63 -9.13 -15.60
C GLU A 146 -8.37 -9.01 -14.26
N SER A 147 -7.69 -8.57 -13.19
CA SER A 147 -8.33 -8.42 -11.89
C SER A 147 -9.43 -7.37 -11.93
N THR A 148 -10.63 -7.74 -11.49
CA THR A 148 -11.78 -6.85 -11.31
C THR A 148 -11.95 -6.40 -9.86
N VAL A 149 -11.04 -6.79 -8.97
CA VAL A 149 -11.08 -6.48 -7.54
C VAL A 149 -10.33 -5.17 -7.26
N PRO A 150 -10.91 -4.25 -6.48
CA PRO A 150 -10.25 -3.01 -6.08
C PRO A 150 -8.96 -3.27 -5.28
N LEU A 151 -7.86 -2.65 -5.71
CA LEU A 151 -6.59 -2.64 -4.98
C LEU A 151 -6.56 -1.44 -4.04
N VAL A 152 -6.43 -1.68 -2.74
CA VAL A 152 -6.44 -0.62 -1.72
C VAL A 152 -5.30 -0.78 -0.73
N GLY A 153 -4.77 0.32 -0.27
CA GLY A 153 -3.81 0.39 0.83
C GLY A 153 -2.55 1.19 0.53
N ALA A 154 -2.06 1.84 1.56
CA ALA A 154 -0.76 2.51 1.56
C ALA A 154 0.42 1.51 1.48
N SER A 155 0.15 0.21 1.63
CA SER A 155 1.16 -0.81 1.89
C SER A 155 2.19 -0.99 0.79
N GLY A 156 1.81 -0.80 -0.48
CA GLY A 156 2.75 -0.82 -1.62
C GLY A 156 3.77 0.34 -1.56
N ALA A 157 3.31 1.55 -1.26
CA ALA A 157 4.18 2.72 -1.04
C ALA A 157 5.04 2.56 0.23
N ILE A 158 4.46 2.01 1.31
CA ILE A 158 5.19 1.67 2.54
C ILE A 158 6.26 0.61 2.26
N ALA A 159 5.97 -0.37 1.41
CA ALA A 159 6.97 -1.36 1.00
C ALA A 159 8.19 -0.70 0.33
N ALA A 160 8.00 0.35 -0.48
CA ALA A 160 9.10 1.14 -1.02
C ALA A 160 9.91 1.83 0.09
N VAL A 161 9.25 2.39 1.09
CA VAL A 161 9.92 2.96 2.28
C VAL A 161 10.71 1.89 3.03
N LEU A 162 10.16 0.67 3.18
CA LEU A 162 10.86 -0.45 3.82
C LEU A 162 12.08 -0.92 3.01
N GLY A 163 11.98 -0.94 1.68
CA GLY A 163 13.11 -1.23 0.78
C GLY A 163 14.23 -0.22 0.96
N ALA A 164 13.91 1.09 0.91
CA ALA A 164 14.88 2.16 1.18
C ALA A 164 15.50 2.05 2.58
N TYR A 165 14.69 1.75 3.60
CA TYR A 165 15.20 1.53 4.96
C TYR A 165 16.20 0.37 5.02
N ALA A 166 15.94 -0.74 4.30
CA ALA A 166 16.83 -1.90 4.27
C ALA A 166 18.22 -1.57 3.72
N VAL A 167 18.30 -0.68 2.74
CA VAL A 167 19.57 -0.22 2.13
C VAL A 167 20.27 0.82 3.00
N LEU A 168 19.53 1.80 3.50
CA LEU A 168 20.11 2.91 4.28
C LEU A 168 20.56 2.48 5.67
N PHE A 169 19.81 1.56 6.29
CA PHE A 169 19.95 1.24 7.71
C PHE A 169 20.00 -0.27 8.00
N PRO A 170 20.80 -1.08 7.26
CA PRO A 170 20.74 -2.54 7.33
C PRO A 170 21.10 -3.10 8.72
N ALA A 171 22.01 -2.44 9.43
CA ALA A 171 22.49 -2.85 10.75
C ALA A 171 21.70 -2.25 11.93
N HIS A 172 20.80 -1.28 11.66
CA HIS A 172 19.96 -0.72 12.71
C HIS A 172 19.06 -1.78 13.31
N ARG A 173 18.69 -1.59 14.57
CA ARG A 173 17.92 -2.60 15.29
C ARG A 173 16.46 -2.19 15.39
N VAL A 174 15.61 -3.14 15.02
CA VAL A 174 14.16 -3.04 15.18
C VAL A 174 13.75 -3.94 16.34
N LEU A 175 13.20 -3.36 17.39
CA LEU A 175 12.64 -4.11 18.51
C LEU A 175 11.40 -4.85 18.01
N THR A 176 11.48 -6.16 17.97
CA THR A 176 10.48 -7.03 17.33
C THR A 176 9.93 -8.03 18.33
N LEU A 177 8.60 -8.14 18.40
CA LEU A 177 7.94 -9.20 19.18
C LEU A 177 7.90 -10.48 18.32
N VAL A 178 8.58 -11.52 18.82
CA VAL A 178 8.62 -12.86 18.22
C VAL A 178 8.06 -13.85 19.24
N GLY A 179 6.85 -14.33 19.03
CA GLY A 179 6.11 -15.04 20.06
C GLY A 179 5.91 -14.16 21.30
N TRP A 180 6.49 -14.53 22.42
CA TRP A 180 6.45 -13.79 23.68
C TRP A 180 7.74 -13.02 24.01
N PHE A 181 8.72 -13.02 23.09
CA PHE A 181 10.03 -12.41 23.32
C PHE A 181 10.18 -11.13 22.51
N LEU A 182 10.73 -10.10 23.16
CA LEU A 182 11.14 -8.86 22.50
C LEU A 182 12.61 -8.96 22.11
N LEU A 183 12.88 -9.03 20.82
CA LEU A 183 14.21 -9.19 20.27
C LEU A 183 14.60 -7.96 19.43
N PRO A 184 15.78 -7.37 19.67
CA PRO A 184 16.32 -6.30 18.84
C PRO A 184 16.99 -6.90 17.60
N LEU A 185 16.20 -7.16 16.56
CA LEU A 185 16.68 -7.74 15.31
C LEU A 185 17.35 -6.69 14.42
N PRO A 186 18.44 -7.03 13.70
CA PRO A 186 18.95 -6.18 12.63
C PRO A 186 17.85 -5.92 11.59
N ALA A 187 17.74 -4.68 11.11
CA ALA A 187 16.67 -4.29 10.17
C ALA A 187 16.70 -5.14 8.91
N VAL A 188 17.88 -5.40 8.36
CA VAL A 188 18.00 -6.26 7.16
C VAL A 188 17.42 -7.65 7.39
N LEU A 189 17.62 -8.25 8.56
CA LEU A 189 17.07 -9.58 8.88
C LEU A 189 15.55 -9.51 9.03
N PHE A 190 15.04 -8.52 9.77
CA PHE A 190 13.59 -8.31 9.93
C PHE A 190 12.91 -8.12 8.58
N LEU A 191 13.45 -7.23 7.73
CA LEU A 191 12.88 -6.88 6.43
C LEU A 191 13.03 -8.02 5.41
N ALA A 192 14.12 -8.81 5.45
CA ALA A 192 14.27 -10.00 4.62
C ALA A 192 13.21 -11.06 4.96
N ILE A 193 12.95 -11.31 6.25
CA ILE A 193 11.90 -12.25 6.68
C ILE A 193 10.53 -11.71 6.29
N TRP A 194 10.28 -10.40 6.46
CA TRP A 194 9.04 -9.77 6.03
C TRP A 194 8.83 -9.93 4.51
N PHE A 195 9.87 -9.66 3.70
CA PHE A 195 9.82 -9.78 2.25
C PHE A 195 9.55 -11.22 1.78
N ILE A 196 10.28 -12.21 2.35
CA ILE A 196 10.04 -13.62 2.05
C ILE A 196 8.62 -14.04 2.43
N GLY A 197 8.10 -13.49 3.53
CA GLY A 197 6.74 -13.72 3.99
C GLY A 197 5.66 -13.25 3.02
N GLN A 198 5.97 -12.37 2.05
CA GLN A 198 5.01 -11.97 1.02
C GLN A 198 4.65 -13.13 0.07
N PHE A 199 5.56 -14.06 -0.17
CA PHE A 199 5.36 -15.17 -1.12
C PHE A 199 4.55 -16.34 -0.53
N GLY A 200 3.26 -16.09 -0.24
CA GLY A 200 2.31 -17.16 0.10
C GLY A 200 2.14 -17.47 1.59
N LEU A 201 2.76 -16.71 2.49
CA LEU A 201 2.59 -16.90 3.94
C LEU A 201 1.46 -16.04 4.53
N LEU A 202 0.90 -15.09 3.78
CA LEU A 202 -0.03 -14.06 4.29
C LEU A 202 -1.50 -14.28 3.89
N GLY A 203 -1.84 -15.37 3.20
CA GLY A 203 -3.21 -15.62 2.73
C GLY A 203 -3.53 -14.96 1.39
N THR A 204 -4.71 -15.27 0.85
CA THR A 204 -5.13 -14.88 -0.51
C THR A 204 -5.59 -13.43 -0.64
N ASP A 205 -5.82 -12.73 0.48
CA ASP A 205 -6.43 -11.39 0.49
C ASP A 205 -5.39 -10.25 0.49
N VAL A 206 -4.11 -10.58 0.36
CA VAL A 206 -3.01 -9.61 0.35
C VAL A 206 -2.43 -9.51 -1.06
N ALA A 207 -2.43 -8.31 -1.63
CA ALA A 207 -1.77 -8.01 -2.92
C ALA A 207 -0.24 -8.00 -2.73
N TRP A 208 0.33 -9.20 -2.56
CA TRP A 208 1.76 -9.39 -2.29
C TRP A 208 2.63 -8.87 -3.45
N GLU A 209 2.12 -8.88 -4.67
CA GLU A 209 2.78 -8.37 -5.88
C GLU A 209 3.08 -6.88 -5.75
N ALA A 210 2.11 -6.12 -5.23
CA ALA A 210 2.29 -4.69 -4.94
C ALA A 210 3.36 -4.47 -3.86
N HIS A 211 3.37 -5.30 -2.81
CA HIS A 211 4.38 -5.21 -1.76
C HIS A 211 5.78 -5.52 -2.29
N VAL A 212 5.91 -6.58 -3.09
CA VAL A 212 7.19 -6.97 -3.70
C VAL A 212 7.67 -5.89 -4.67
N GLY A 213 6.80 -5.40 -5.55
CA GLY A 213 7.13 -4.34 -6.50
C GLY A 213 7.60 -3.06 -5.81
N GLY A 214 6.86 -2.61 -4.80
CA GLY A 214 7.23 -1.45 -4.00
C GLY A 214 8.56 -1.64 -3.28
N PHE A 215 8.75 -2.78 -2.61
CA PHE A 215 9.98 -3.06 -1.87
C PHE A 215 11.22 -3.08 -2.79
N ILE A 216 11.12 -3.75 -3.94
CA ILE A 216 12.22 -3.77 -4.93
C ILE A 216 12.54 -2.36 -5.43
N PHE A 217 11.52 -1.54 -5.72
CA PHE A 217 11.72 -0.13 -6.08
C PHE A 217 12.50 0.63 -5.01
N GLY A 218 12.18 0.41 -3.74
CA GLY A 218 12.86 1.06 -2.63
C GLY A 218 14.31 0.61 -2.40
N LEU A 219 14.73 -0.55 -2.93
CA LEU A 219 16.13 -1.03 -2.83
C LEU A 219 17.06 -0.30 -3.81
N VAL A 220 16.55 0.38 -4.84
CA VAL A 220 17.30 1.05 -5.91
C VAL A 220 17.39 2.54 -5.67
#